data_7ed684c322514332a4459146b71c61ef
#
_entry.id   7ed684c322514332a4459146b71c61ef
#
_cell.length_a   1.000
_cell.length_b   1.000
_cell.length_c   1.000
_cell.angle_alpha   90.00
_cell.angle_beta   90.00
_cell.angle_gamma   90.00
#
_symmetry.space_group_name_H-M   'P 1'
#
loop_
_entity.id
_entity.type
_entity.pdbx_description
1 polymer ?
#
loop_
_entity_poly.entity_id
_entity_poly.type
_entity_poly.pdbx_seq_one_letter_code
_entity_poly.pdbx_strand_id
1 'polypeptide(L)'
;MFKQLLASFLSLFFISVAFAGSNNYKVESIGELKEATVAEAVRGALEPRGLRVLDDKGKPICEVWFNKEIPTVNSDVPGAMFGQIPEGAFVGVINFPSNTSDYRGQGIKAGLYTLRFGLILQDGNHLGVSPARDFFLLCPIGEDKDPNAQLKPEDLLKLSRNASGAGHPTVWFVGQATSDKDLPKIVKNEHEHVILETRISTKSGPLAIGLVIIGKTEG
;
A
#
# COMPACT_ATOMS: atom_id res chain seq x y z
N MET A 1 -76.55 -19.50 3.37
CA MET A 1 -75.55 -19.84 2.30
C MET A 1 -74.47 -18.76 2.31
N PHE A 2 -73.39 -18.99 3.05
CA PHE A 2 -72.24 -18.11 3.06
C PHE A 2 -71.13 -18.70 2.17
N LYS A 3 -70.75 -17.99 1.10
CA LYS A 3 -69.59 -18.34 0.26
C LYS A 3 -68.39 -17.73 0.87
N GLN A 4 -67.44 -18.53 1.33
CA GLN A 4 -66.06 -18.10 1.71
C GLN A 4 -65.24 -17.97 0.44
N LEU A 5 -64.70 -16.75 0.22
CA LEU A 5 -63.65 -16.49 -0.76
C LEU A 5 -62.30 -16.76 -0.10
N LEU A 6 -61.59 -17.76 -0.62
CA LEU A 6 -60.19 -18.02 -0.26
C LEU A 6 -59.30 -17.12 -1.14
N ALA A 7 -58.65 -16.14 -0.53
CA ALA A 7 -57.63 -15.33 -1.20
C ALA A 7 -56.25 -15.97 -0.99
N SER A 8 -55.69 -16.55 -2.06
CA SER A 8 -54.33 -17.07 -2.06
C SER A 8 -53.33 -15.92 -2.19
N PHE A 9 -52.57 -15.68 -1.14
CA PHE A 9 -51.41 -14.78 -1.18
C PHE A 9 -50.21 -15.51 -1.80
N LEU A 10 -49.84 -15.14 -3.01
CA LEU A 10 -48.63 -15.59 -3.68
C LEU A 10 -47.46 -14.72 -3.22
N SER A 11 -46.67 -15.21 -2.26
CA SER A 11 -45.44 -14.52 -1.81
C SER A 11 -44.34 -14.67 -2.87
N LEU A 12 -44.05 -13.60 -3.60
CA LEU A 12 -42.86 -13.53 -4.45
C LEU A 12 -41.60 -13.41 -3.55
N PHE A 13 -40.84 -14.48 -3.49
CA PHE A 13 -39.48 -14.46 -2.92
C PHE A 13 -38.54 -13.80 -3.93
N PHE A 14 -38.14 -12.58 -3.69
CA PHE A 14 -37.02 -11.95 -4.40
C PHE A 14 -35.71 -12.57 -3.89
N ILE A 15 -35.12 -13.46 -4.67
CA ILE A 15 -33.77 -13.94 -4.44
C ILE A 15 -32.82 -12.80 -4.93
N SER A 16 -32.31 -12.02 -3.98
CA SER A 16 -31.23 -11.09 -4.25
C SER A 16 -29.94 -11.90 -4.51
N VAL A 17 -29.60 -12.09 -5.77
CA VAL A 17 -28.29 -12.61 -6.15
C VAL A 17 -27.28 -11.48 -5.91
N ALA A 18 -26.57 -11.56 -4.80
CA ALA A 18 -25.40 -10.74 -4.58
C ALA A 18 -24.34 -11.15 -5.63
N PHE A 19 -24.14 -10.33 -6.66
CA PHE A 19 -22.97 -10.43 -7.52
C PHE A 19 -21.77 -10.05 -6.65
N ALA A 20 -21.06 -11.03 -6.13
CA ALA A 20 -19.71 -10.82 -5.67
C ALA A 20 -18.90 -10.41 -6.91
N GLY A 21 -18.58 -9.12 -7.03
CA GLY A 21 -17.77 -8.61 -8.11
C GLY A 21 -16.44 -9.39 -8.14
N SER A 22 -16.18 -10.11 -9.23
CA SER A 22 -14.93 -10.83 -9.37
C SER A 22 -13.78 -9.83 -9.27
N ASN A 23 -12.88 -10.03 -8.30
CA ASN A 23 -11.67 -9.24 -8.19
C ASN A 23 -10.76 -9.59 -9.37
N ASN A 24 -10.83 -8.80 -10.45
CA ASN A 24 -10.07 -9.05 -11.68
C ASN A 24 -8.67 -8.45 -11.65
N TYR A 25 -8.28 -7.77 -10.56
CA TYR A 25 -6.91 -7.30 -10.37
C TYR A 25 -5.97 -8.48 -10.20
N LYS A 26 -4.76 -8.34 -10.76
CA LYS A 26 -3.76 -9.41 -10.73
C LYS A 26 -2.43 -8.89 -10.22
N VAL A 27 -1.65 -9.77 -9.61
CA VAL A 27 -0.25 -9.52 -9.32
C VAL A 27 0.59 -10.54 -10.08
N GLU A 28 1.67 -10.07 -10.70
CA GLU A 28 2.65 -10.91 -11.39
C GLU A 28 4.06 -10.58 -10.92
N SER A 29 4.94 -11.59 -10.95
CA SER A 29 6.35 -11.42 -10.67
C SER A 29 7.05 -10.82 -11.88
N ILE A 30 7.90 -9.82 -11.66
CA ILE A 30 8.76 -9.19 -12.66
C ILE A 30 10.24 -9.32 -12.26
N GLY A 31 11.15 -9.05 -13.19
CA GLY A 31 12.59 -9.08 -12.95
C GLY A 31 13.10 -7.93 -12.10
N GLU A 32 14.41 -7.82 -12.00
CA GLU A 32 15.11 -6.77 -11.28
C GLU A 32 14.87 -5.38 -11.87
N LEU A 33 14.97 -4.36 -11.02
CA LEU A 33 14.90 -2.95 -11.44
C LEU A 33 16.21 -2.54 -12.12
N LYS A 34 16.12 -2.24 -13.45
CA LYS A 34 17.29 -1.90 -14.30
C LYS A 34 17.41 -0.43 -14.66
N GLU A 35 16.48 0.42 -14.19
CA GLU A 35 16.44 1.83 -14.54
C GLU A 35 17.73 2.56 -14.10
N ALA A 36 18.47 3.09 -15.07
CA ALA A 36 19.74 3.77 -14.84
C ALA A 36 19.61 5.08 -14.04
N THR A 37 18.44 5.68 -14.02
CA THR A 37 18.12 6.88 -13.23
C THR A 37 18.06 6.63 -11.74
N VAL A 38 17.92 5.37 -11.31
CA VAL A 38 17.94 4.95 -9.91
C VAL A 38 19.39 4.76 -9.48
N ALA A 39 19.77 5.33 -8.35
CA ALA A 39 21.11 5.19 -7.79
C ALA A 39 21.50 3.72 -7.63
N GLU A 40 22.77 3.39 -7.91
CA GLU A 40 23.26 2.01 -7.85
C GLU A 40 23.11 1.41 -6.45
N ALA A 41 23.37 2.20 -5.40
CA ALA A 41 23.18 1.78 -4.01
C ALA A 41 21.72 1.37 -3.72
N VAL A 42 20.76 2.13 -4.26
CA VAL A 42 19.32 1.83 -4.14
C VAL A 42 19.00 0.53 -4.89
N ARG A 43 19.41 0.40 -6.17
CA ARG A 43 19.18 -0.85 -6.93
C ARG A 43 19.81 -2.06 -6.23
N GLY A 44 21.04 -1.90 -5.72
CA GLY A 44 21.77 -2.94 -5.01
C GLY A 44 21.10 -3.42 -3.73
N ALA A 45 20.26 -2.59 -3.10
CA ALA A 45 19.51 -2.94 -1.90
C ALA A 45 18.21 -3.69 -2.18
N LEU A 46 17.73 -3.70 -3.44
CA LEU A 46 16.44 -4.30 -3.79
C LEU A 46 16.53 -5.80 -4.04
N GLU A 47 15.44 -6.51 -3.75
CA GLU A 47 15.23 -7.89 -4.20
C GLU A 47 15.36 -7.97 -5.73
N PRO A 48 15.91 -9.09 -6.27
CA PRO A 48 16.06 -9.27 -7.71
C PRO A 48 14.73 -9.51 -8.44
N ARG A 49 13.64 -9.56 -7.73
CA ARG A 49 12.29 -9.74 -8.25
C ARG A 49 11.40 -8.63 -7.72
N GLY A 50 10.65 -8.01 -8.63
CA GLY A 50 9.57 -7.09 -8.28
C GLY A 50 8.20 -7.74 -8.48
N LEU A 51 7.19 -6.99 -8.08
CA LEU A 51 5.77 -7.33 -8.27
C LEU A 51 5.13 -6.24 -9.13
N ARG A 52 4.35 -6.64 -10.13
CA ARG A 52 3.52 -5.74 -10.94
C ARG A 52 2.06 -6.00 -10.63
N VAL A 53 1.33 -4.95 -10.31
CA VAL A 53 -0.12 -4.99 -10.12
C VAL A 53 -0.79 -4.54 -11.40
N LEU A 54 -1.73 -5.35 -11.88
CA LEU A 54 -2.52 -5.11 -13.08
C LEU A 54 -3.98 -4.83 -12.70
N ASP A 55 -4.61 -3.91 -13.45
CA ASP A 55 -6.06 -3.68 -13.36
C ASP A 55 -6.87 -4.83 -14.02
N ASP A 56 -8.18 -4.70 -13.99
CA ASP A 56 -9.14 -5.66 -14.58
C ASP A 56 -9.02 -5.80 -16.10
N LYS A 57 -8.34 -4.87 -16.76
CA LYS A 57 -8.06 -4.87 -18.20
C LYS A 57 -6.64 -5.34 -18.54
N GLY A 58 -5.85 -5.70 -17.51
CA GLY A 58 -4.46 -6.11 -17.66
C GLY A 58 -3.48 -4.95 -17.84
N LYS A 59 -3.89 -3.70 -17.56
CA LYS A 59 -3.01 -2.54 -17.61
C LYS A 59 -2.22 -2.42 -16.30
N PRO A 60 -0.91 -2.16 -16.33
CA PRO A 60 -0.12 -1.94 -15.13
C PRO A 60 -0.58 -0.70 -14.33
N ILE A 61 -0.81 -0.88 -13.04
CA ILE A 61 -1.12 0.18 -12.07
C ILE A 61 0.16 0.65 -11.39
N CYS A 62 0.93 -0.31 -10.88
CA CYS A 62 2.23 -0.04 -10.27
C CYS A 62 3.14 -1.26 -10.37
N GLU A 63 4.42 -1.02 -10.15
CA GLU A 63 5.45 -2.02 -9.98
C GLU A 63 6.22 -1.71 -8.70
N VAL A 64 6.52 -2.72 -7.88
CA VAL A 64 7.21 -2.52 -6.62
C VAL A 64 8.34 -3.53 -6.45
N TRP A 65 9.50 -3.05 -5.98
CA TRP A 65 10.66 -3.86 -5.58
C TRP A 65 10.98 -3.54 -4.14
N PHE A 66 10.91 -4.54 -3.28
CA PHE A 66 11.19 -4.38 -1.87
C PHE A 66 12.69 -4.50 -1.55
N ASN A 67 13.09 -3.93 -0.44
CA ASN A 67 14.44 -4.06 0.11
C ASN A 67 14.69 -5.53 0.51
N LYS A 68 15.89 -6.04 0.18
CA LYS A 68 16.35 -7.40 0.55
C LYS A 68 16.33 -7.65 2.05
N GLU A 69 16.60 -6.60 2.85
CA GLU A 69 16.69 -6.71 4.29
C GLU A 69 16.39 -5.37 4.95
N ILE A 70 15.12 -5.15 5.30
CA ILE A 70 14.68 -3.96 6.02
C ILE A 70 15.22 -4.03 7.45
N PRO A 71 15.87 -2.97 7.98
CA PRO A 71 16.35 -2.95 9.35
C PRO A 71 15.20 -3.07 10.34
N THR A 72 15.49 -3.68 11.48
CA THR A 72 14.54 -3.76 12.61
C THR A 72 15.23 -3.37 13.90
N VAL A 73 14.43 -2.86 14.84
CA VAL A 73 14.80 -2.52 16.21
C VAL A 73 13.89 -3.26 17.17
N ASN A 74 14.36 -3.47 18.39
CA ASN A 74 13.52 -4.00 19.46
C ASN A 74 12.71 -2.84 20.06
N SER A 75 11.60 -2.48 19.41
CA SER A 75 10.73 -1.39 19.84
C SER A 75 9.27 -1.80 19.69
N ASP A 76 8.48 -1.48 20.69
CA ASP A 76 7.02 -1.53 20.66
C ASP A 76 6.50 -0.09 20.60
N VAL A 77 5.93 0.29 19.46
CA VAL A 77 5.40 1.63 19.23
C VAL A 77 3.88 1.58 19.38
N PRO A 78 3.30 2.23 20.39
CA PRO A 78 1.86 2.22 20.60
C PRO A 78 1.07 2.63 19.35
N GLY A 79 0.10 1.80 18.95
CA GLY A 79 -0.74 2.03 17.78
C GLY A 79 -0.09 1.76 16.42
N ALA A 80 1.16 1.25 16.37
CA ALA A 80 1.80 0.77 15.17
C ALA A 80 1.67 -0.76 15.03
N MET A 81 1.48 -1.24 13.81
CA MET A 81 1.49 -2.68 13.49
C MET A 81 2.90 -3.20 13.26
N PHE A 82 3.78 -2.34 12.75
CA PHE A 82 5.16 -2.67 12.36
C PHE A 82 6.17 -1.81 13.11
N GLY A 83 5.92 -1.54 14.41
CA GLY A 83 6.76 -0.68 15.25
C GLY A 83 8.22 -1.14 15.39
N GLN A 84 8.54 -2.39 15.01
CA GLN A 84 9.90 -2.89 14.89
C GLN A 84 10.67 -2.34 13.68
N ILE A 85 10.00 -1.74 12.67
CA ILE A 85 10.66 -1.07 11.55
C ILE A 85 10.97 0.37 11.99
N PRO A 86 12.23 0.82 11.99
CA PRO A 86 12.54 2.19 12.38
C PRO A 86 11.98 3.20 11.36
N GLU A 87 11.47 4.31 11.87
CA GLU A 87 11.00 5.40 11.03
C GLU A 87 12.13 5.90 10.11
N GLY A 88 11.81 6.15 8.84
CA GLY A 88 12.78 6.50 7.80
C GLY A 88 13.46 5.30 7.15
N ALA A 89 13.26 4.08 7.62
CA ALA A 89 13.85 2.89 7.00
C ALA A 89 13.46 2.77 5.52
N PHE A 90 14.44 2.48 4.66
CA PHE A 90 14.22 2.21 3.24
C PHE A 90 13.51 0.86 3.07
N VAL A 91 12.32 0.89 2.49
CA VAL A 91 11.46 -0.29 2.29
C VAL A 91 11.56 -0.83 0.86
N GLY A 92 11.78 0.06 -0.13
CA GLY A 92 11.85 -0.37 -1.52
C GLY A 92 11.70 0.78 -2.50
N VAL A 93 11.36 0.42 -3.74
CA VAL A 93 11.08 1.35 -4.84
C VAL A 93 9.74 0.97 -5.46
N ILE A 94 8.94 1.98 -5.81
CA ILE A 94 7.70 1.82 -6.55
C ILE A 94 7.75 2.65 -7.84
N ASN A 95 7.21 2.09 -8.92
CA ASN A 95 7.01 2.75 -10.21
C ASN A 95 5.52 2.87 -10.50
N PHE A 96 5.08 4.06 -10.89
CA PHE A 96 3.74 4.30 -11.41
C PHE A 96 3.82 4.59 -12.90
N PRO A 97 3.34 3.70 -13.79
CA PRO A 97 3.35 3.91 -15.23
C PRO A 97 2.45 5.06 -15.69
N SER A 98 1.52 5.49 -14.85
CA SER A 98 0.58 6.61 -15.10
C SER A 98 0.41 7.43 -13.82
N ASN A 99 -0.09 8.66 -13.97
CA ASN A 99 -0.44 9.48 -12.82
C ASN A 99 -1.46 8.74 -11.93
N THR A 100 -1.29 8.87 -10.63
CA THR A 100 -2.13 8.24 -9.61
C THR A 100 -2.41 9.21 -8.46
N SER A 101 -2.96 8.73 -7.36
CA SER A 101 -3.12 9.49 -6.13
C SER A 101 -2.65 8.66 -4.94
N ASP A 102 -2.17 9.33 -3.91
CA ASP A 102 -1.86 8.68 -2.63
C ASP A 102 -3.15 8.37 -1.84
N TYR A 103 -3.00 7.78 -0.64
CA TYR A 103 -4.12 7.40 0.21
C TYR A 103 -4.95 8.59 0.71
N ARG A 104 -4.43 9.82 0.66
CA ARG A 104 -5.14 11.07 0.95
C ARG A 104 -5.81 11.69 -0.28
N GLY A 105 -5.62 11.11 -1.45
CA GLY A 105 -6.13 11.64 -2.72
C GLY A 105 -5.26 12.74 -3.34
N GLN A 106 -4.03 12.97 -2.85
CA GLN A 106 -3.08 13.90 -3.47
C GLN A 106 -2.55 13.30 -4.77
N GLY A 107 -2.47 14.12 -5.83
CA GLY A 107 -1.98 13.68 -7.13
C GLY A 107 -0.48 13.33 -7.10
N ILE A 108 -0.15 12.16 -7.64
CA ILE A 108 1.21 11.65 -7.81
C ILE A 108 1.48 11.49 -9.30
N LYS A 109 2.59 12.05 -9.77
CA LYS A 109 2.98 11.92 -11.18
C LYS A 109 3.48 10.50 -11.46
N ALA A 110 3.34 10.08 -12.71
CA ALA A 110 3.98 8.87 -13.21
C ALA A 110 5.50 8.93 -12.99
N GLY A 111 6.11 7.82 -12.60
CA GLY A 111 7.54 7.72 -12.36
C GLY A 111 7.92 6.84 -11.18
N LEU A 112 9.21 6.84 -10.86
CA LEU A 112 9.84 6.06 -9.81
C LEU A 112 9.98 6.87 -8.52
N TYR A 113 9.69 6.21 -7.40
CA TYR A 113 9.82 6.76 -6.06
C TYR A 113 10.43 5.72 -5.13
N THR A 114 11.23 6.14 -4.16
CA THR A 114 11.59 5.29 -3.04
C THR A 114 10.43 5.22 -2.05
N LEU A 115 10.34 4.11 -1.34
CA LEU A 115 9.42 3.89 -0.23
C LEU A 115 10.20 3.90 1.07
N ARG A 116 9.79 4.76 2.00
CA ARG A 116 10.34 4.80 3.35
C ARG A 116 9.25 4.63 4.39
N PHE A 117 9.55 3.87 5.44
CA PHE A 117 8.62 3.65 6.52
C PHE A 117 8.39 4.93 7.33
N GLY A 118 7.15 5.23 7.66
CA GLY A 118 6.77 6.36 8.48
C GLY A 118 5.64 6.03 9.44
N LEU A 119 5.49 6.86 10.45
CA LEU A 119 4.44 6.75 11.47
C LEU A 119 3.64 8.04 11.55
N ILE A 120 2.32 7.93 11.60
CA ILE A 120 1.43 9.08 11.86
C ILE A 120 1.79 9.70 13.21
N LEU A 121 1.97 11.02 13.23
CA LEU A 121 2.23 11.78 14.44
C LEU A 121 1.05 11.67 15.40
N GLN A 122 1.35 11.50 16.69
CA GLN A 122 0.35 11.52 17.76
C GLN A 122 0.24 12.92 18.37
N ASP A 123 -0.14 13.89 17.56
CA ASP A 123 -0.25 15.31 17.94
C ASP A 123 -1.70 15.79 18.11
N GLY A 124 -2.67 14.87 18.06
CA GLY A 124 -4.09 15.15 18.12
C GLY A 124 -4.74 15.63 16.82
N ASN A 125 -3.94 16.09 15.84
CA ASN A 125 -4.46 16.59 14.55
C ASN A 125 -4.71 15.47 13.53
N HIS A 126 -4.21 14.26 13.81
CA HIS A 126 -4.26 13.13 12.89
C HIS A 126 -5.16 11.98 13.42
N LEU A 127 -6.03 12.28 14.40
CA LEU A 127 -6.96 11.27 14.92
C LEU A 127 -7.98 10.86 13.85
N GLY A 128 -8.14 9.55 13.67
CA GLY A 128 -9.13 8.97 12.76
C GLY A 128 -8.79 8.98 11.27
N VAL A 129 -7.64 9.54 10.87
CA VAL A 129 -7.23 9.61 9.44
C VAL A 129 -6.77 8.27 8.89
N SER A 130 -6.50 7.29 9.73
CA SER A 130 -6.10 5.93 9.33
C SER A 130 -6.40 4.96 10.47
N PRO A 131 -6.71 3.68 10.15
CA PRO A 131 -6.92 2.63 11.14
C PRO A 131 -5.64 2.25 11.91
N ALA A 132 -4.45 2.57 11.37
CA ALA A 132 -3.16 2.37 12.02
C ALA A 132 -2.21 3.54 11.74
N ARG A 133 -1.10 3.58 12.47
CA ARG A 133 -0.10 4.65 12.32
C ARG A 133 0.88 4.41 11.19
N ASP A 134 0.94 3.19 10.69
CA ASP A 134 1.95 2.72 9.74
C ASP A 134 1.62 3.14 8.32
N PHE A 135 2.59 3.70 7.61
CA PHE A 135 2.49 3.99 6.19
C PHE A 135 3.87 4.03 5.53
N PHE A 136 3.86 3.97 4.20
CA PHE A 136 5.05 4.24 3.42
C PHE A 136 4.96 5.64 2.84
N LEU A 137 6.06 6.37 2.95
CA LEU A 137 6.24 7.67 2.33
C LEU A 137 6.92 7.50 0.97
N LEU A 138 6.36 8.13 -0.06
CA LEU A 138 7.06 8.27 -1.33
C LEU A 138 8.08 9.40 -1.24
N CYS A 139 9.30 9.13 -1.73
CA CYS A 139 10.31 10.13 -1.91
C CYS A 139 10.79 10.14 -3.37
N PRO A 140 11.09 11.31 -3.98
CA PRO A 140 11.55 11.38 -5.35
C PRO A 140 12.84 10.57 -5.53
N ILE A 141 12.87 9.67 -6.52
CA ILE A 141 14.01 8.76 -6.77
C ILE A 141 15.33 9.50 -7.05
N GLY A 142 15.24 10.71 -7.60
CA GLY A 142 16.41 11.54 -7.88
C GLY A 142 17.03 12.21 -6.65
N GLU A 143 16.28 12.30 -5.54
CA GLU A 143 16.69 12.95 -4.29
C GLU A 143 17.08 11.93 -3.22
N ASP A 144 16.38 10.80 -3.16
CA ASP A 144 16.64 9.72 -2.20
C ASP A 144 17.53 8.64 -2.80
N LYS A 145 18.84 8.78 -2.63
CA LYS A 145 19.87 7.97 -3.30
C LYS A 145 20.59 6.98 -2.39
N ASP A 146 20.44 7.11 -1.09
CA ASP A 146 21.13 6.25 -0.11
C ASP A 146 20.10 5.44 0.71
N PRO A 147 19.97 4.13 0.47
CA PRO A 147 19.04 3.27 1.20
C PRO A 147 19.40 3.15 2.71
N ASN A 148 20.64 3.49 3.10
CA ASN A 148 21.10 3.41 4.47
C ASN A 148 21.02 4.76 5.21
N ALA A 149 20.57 5.83 4.53
CA ALA A 149 20.46 7.15 5.13
C ALA A 149 19.52 7.11 6.36
N GLN A 150 20.02 7.60 7.48
CA GLN A 150 19.27 7.79 8.72
C GLN A 150 18.59 9.16 8.68
N LEU A 151 17.42 9.22 8.04
CA LEU A 151 16.66 10.47 7.92
C LEU A 151 15.96 10.77 9.24
N LYS A 152 16.07 12.02 9.72
CA LYS A 152 15.22 12.51 10.80
C LYS A 152 13.77 12.63 10.32
N PRO A 153 12.77 12.51 11.19
CA PRO A 153 11.37 12.61 10.79
C PRO A 153 11.04 13.88 9.98
N GLU A 154 11.54 15.03 10.40
CA GLU A 154 11.33 16.31 9.69
C GLU A 154 11.94 16.32 8.27
N ASP A 155 13.13 15.75 8.09
CA ASP A 155 13.80 15.67 6.79
C ASP A 155 13.10 14.69 5.87
N LEU A 156 12.64 13.56 6.40
CA LEU A 156 11.84 12.57 5.69
C LEU A 156 10.51 13.16 5.20
N LEU A 157 9.78 13.87 6.07
CA LEU A 157 8.53 14.52 5.70
C LEU A 157 8.74 15.62 4.65
N LYS A 158 9.84 16.40 4.76
CA LYS A 158 10.21 17.39 3.75
C LYS A 158 10.50 16.75 2.40
N LEU A 159 11.29 15.68 2.39
CA LEU A 159 11.63 14.92 1.18
C LEU A 159 10.36 14.35 0.52
N SER A 160 9.46 13.79 1.30
CA SER A 160 8.22 13.21 0.80
C SER A 160 7.26 14.26 0.20
N ARG A 161 7.22 15.49 0.71
CA ARG A 161 6.44 16.58 0.11
C ARG A 161 6.82 16.87 -1.34
N ASN A 162 8.09 16.67 -1.70
CA ASN A 162 8.57 16.88 -3.05
C ASN A 162 7.99 15.86 -4.06
N ALA A 163 7.49 14.72 -3.60
CA ALA A 163 6.90 13.70 -4.47
C ALA A 163 5.53 14.09 -5.02
N SER A 164 4.70 14.82 -4.25
CA SER A 164 3.37 15.27 -4.71
C SER A 164 3.38 16.70 -5.24
N GLY A 165 4.34 17.53 -4.82
CA GLY A 165 4.28 18.98 -5.01
C GLY A 165 3.16 19.65 -4.21
N ALA A 166 2.42 18.92 -3.40
CA ALA A 166 1.45 19.44 -2.43
C ALA A 166 2.16 19.78 -1.11
N GLY A 167 1.57 20.60 -0.27
CA GLY A 167 2.18 21.00 1.02
C GLY A 167 2.29 19.88 2.06
N HIS A 168 1.80 18.67 1.73
CA HIS A 168 1.79 17.50 2.62
C HIS A 168 2.64 16.36 2.08
N PRO A 169 3.24 15.53 2.96
CA PRO A 169 3.91 14.30 2.57
C PRO A 169 2.94 13.36 1.82
N THR A 170 3.49 12.54 0.94
CA THR A 170 2.72 11.51 0.24
C THR A 170 2.65 10.24 1.09
N VAL A 171 1.46 9.73 1.31
CA VAL A 171 1.24 8.60 2.21
C VAL A 171 0.63 7.41 1.47
N TRP A 172 1.20 6.23 1.69
CA TRP A 172 0.71 4.95 1.20
C TRP A 172 0.41 4.07 2.41
N PHE A 173 -0.87 3.83 2.67
CA PHE A 173 -1.26 3.04 3.83
C PHE A 173 -0.78 1.60 3.71
N VAL A 174 -0.20 1.11 4.80
CA VAL A 174 0.23 -0.28 4.96
C VAL A 174 -0.38 -0.86 6.22
N GLY A 175 -0.99 -2.04 6.08
CA GLY A 175 -1.56 -2.81 7.17
C GLY A 175 -1.02 -4.24 7.19
N GLN A 176 -1.51 -5.04 8.10
CA GLN A 176 -1.22 -6.48 8.09
C GLN A 176 -1.97 -7.16 6.94
N ALA A 177 -1.35 -8.17 6.33
CA ALA A 177 -2.04 -9.04 5.40
C ALA A 177 -3.13 -9.85 6.15
N THR A 178 -4.23 -10.16 5.46
CA THR A 178 -5.33 -10.98 6.03
C THR A 178 -4.90 -12.43 6.29
N SER A 179 -3.86 -12.89 5.59
CA SER A 179 -3.25 -14.20 5.76
C SER A 179 -1.80 -14.16 5.28
N ASP A 180 -0.95 -14.96 5.89
CA ASP A 180 0.43 -15.19 5.45
C ASP A 180 0.56 -16.30 4.39
N LYS A 181 -0.57 -16.88 3.95
CA LYS A 181 -0.59 -17.94 2.93
C LYS A 181 -0.86 -17.36 1.54
N ASP A 182 -0.35 -18.08 0.53
CA ASP A 182 -0.60 -17.80 -0.90
C ASP A 182 -0.26 -16.35 -1.29
N LEU A 183 0.84 -15.83 -0.77
CA LEU A 183 1.35 -14.50 -1.11
C LEU A 183 2.40 -14.58 -2.25
N PRO A 184 2.46 -13.58 -3.15
CA PRO A 184 1.66 -12.37 -3.18
C PRO A 184 0.26 -12.58 -3.79
N LYS A 185 -0.73 -11.78 -3.37
CA LYS A 185 -2.07 -11.77 -3.93
C LYS A 185 -2.70 -10.38 -3.88
N ILE A 186 -3.77 -10.17 -4.64
CA ILE A 186 -4.59 -8.96 -4.56
C ILE A 186 -5.91 -9.30 -3.83
N VAL A 187 -6.25 -8.46 -2.86
CA VAL A 187 -7.54 -8.53 -2.17
C VAL A 187 -8.27 -7.20 -2.28
N LYS A 188 -9.59 -7.24 -2.19
CA LYS A 188 -10.43 -6.06 -1.96
C LYS A 188 -11.04 -6.15 -0.57
N ASN A 189 -11.07 -5.04 0.15
CA ASN A 189 -11.76 -4.96 1.42
C ASN A 189 -13.19 -4.40 1.24
N GLU A 190 -13.92 -4.24 2.34
CA GLU A 190 -15.28 -3.71 2.38
C GLU A 190 -15.42 -2.26 1.89
N HIS A 191 -14.32 -1.49 1.91
CA HIS A 191 -14.24 -0.12 1.38
C HIS A 191 -13.80 -0.08 -0.11
N GLU A 192 -13.85 -1.22 -0.81
CA GLU A 192 -13.42 -1.37 -2.21
C GLU A 192 -11.93 -1.04 -2.45
N HIS A 193 -11.10 -0.94 -1.40
CA HIS A 193 -9.67 -0.76 -1.56
C HIS A 193 -9.04 -1.99 -2.22
N VAL A 194 -8.17 -1.75 -3.21
CA VAL A 194 -7.34 -2.79 -3.84
C VAL A 194 -6.03 -2.86 -3.08
N ILE A 195 -5.76 -4.00 -2.46
CA ILE A 195 -4.64 -4.20 -1.55
C ILE A 195 -3.73 -5.28 -2.12
N LEU A 196 -2.45 -4.97 -2.27
CA LEU A 196 -1.40 -5.94 -2.53
C LEU A 196 -0.96 -6.56 -1.21
N GLU A 197 -1.35 -7.80 -0.97
CA GLU A 197 -0.80 -8.59 0.13
C GLU A 197 0.47 -9.31 -0.31
N THR A 198 1.54 -9.13 0.43
CA THR A 198 2.85 -9.71 0.12
C THR A 198 3.70 -9.89 1.39
N ARG A 199 4.90 -10.48 1.23
CA ARG A 199 5.93 -10.50 2.28
C ARG A 199 7.04 -9.53 1.94
N ILE A 200 7.54 -8.85 2.98
CA ILE A 200 8.77 -8.07 2.94
C ILE A 200 9.81 -8.76 3.82
N SER A 201 11.06 -8.69 3.41
CA SER A 201 12.20 -9.26 4.14
C SER A 201 12.71 -8.26 5.16
N THR A 202 12.82 -8.66 6.42
CA THR A 202 13.41 -7.83 7.48
C THR A 202 14.51 -8.58 8.22
N LYS A 203 15.36 -7.87 8.96
CA LYS A 203 16.41 -8.49 9.80
C LYS A 203 15.86 -9.46 10.84
N SER A 204 14.63 -9.25 11.30
CA SER A 204 13.97 -10.13 12.28
C SER A 204 13.15 -11.25 11.62
N GLY A 205 13.19 -11.37 10.30
CA GLY A 205 12.41 -12.34 9.52
C GLY A 205 11.37 -11.68 8.62
N PRO A 206 10.65 -12.47 7.82
CA PRO A 206 9.66 -11.95 6.90
C PRO A 206 8.42 -11.42 7.63
N LEU A 207 7.85 -10.33 7.11
CA LEU A 207 6.58 -9.76 7.56
C LEU A 207 5.56 -9.82 6.43
N ALA A 208 4.35 -10.28 6.72
CA ALA A 208 3.23 -10.23 5.80
C ALA A 208 2.52 -8.87 5.93
N ILE A 209 2.49 -8.12 4.82
CA ILE A 209 1.91 -6.79 4.76
C ILE A 209 0.80 -6.71 3.71
N GLY A 210 -0.13 -5.79 3.90
CA GLY A 210 -1.13 -5.35 2.93
C GLY A 210 -0.90 -3.89 2.55
N LEU A 211 -0.41 -3.63 1.33
CA LEU A 211 -0.21 -2.29 0.80
C LEU A 211 -1.43 -1.86 -0.02
N VAL A 212 -2.09 -0.78 0.38
CA VAL A 212 -3.24 -0.25 -0.37
C VAL A 212 -2.76 0.40 -1.66
N ILE A 213 -3.05 -0.23 -2.80
CA ILE A 213 -2.67 0.26 -4.14
C ILE A 213 -3.70 1.25 -4.69
N ILE A 214 -4.97 0.97 -4.49
CA ILE A 214 -6.09 1.86 -4.83
C ILE A 214 -6.97 1.97 -3.59
N GLY A 215 -7.18 3.17 -3.13
CA GLY A 215 -7.99 3.47 -1.97
C GLY A 215 -7.78 4.89 -1.49
N LYS A 216 -8.72 5.36 -0.69
CA LYS A 216 -8.64 6.69 -0.04
C LYS A 216 -9.10 6.56 1.40
N THR A 217 -8.54 7.40 2.27
CA THR A 217 -9.11 7.61 3.59
C THR A 217 -10.51 8.23 3.48
N GLU A 218 -11.42 7.84 4.35
CA GLU A 218 -12.79 8.38 4.44
C GLU A 218 -12.88 9.61 5.38
N GLY A 219 -11.72 10.15 5.81
CA GLY A 219 -11.60 11.27 6.75
C GLY A 219 -11.83 12.64 6.14
#